data_3ced84eb0bc8335bb0300711a690c294
#
_entry.id   3ced84eb0bc8335bb0300711a690c294
#
_cell.length_a   1.000
_cell.length_b   1.000
_cell.length_c   1.000
_cell.angle_alpha   90.00
_cell.angle_beta   90.00
_cell.angle_gamma   90.00
#
_symmetry.space_group_name_H-M   'P 1'
#
loop_
_entity.id
_entity.type
_entity.pdbx_description
1 polymer ?
#
loop_
_entity_poly.entity_id
_entity_poly.type
_entity_poly.pdbx_seq_one_letter_code
_entity_poly.pdbx_strand_id
1 'polypeptide(L)'
;MPRSRRLLPIAIATCLLAACGRDPAPAADHTDATPPAQPTTAAVDAAGHCPAGAASAPSGELTARRIVAANAPAGAPRLYEGPVWTDGVLYFSDFALSEGFPSRIQRLGADGRLQTLIEPSGSNGLALAADGSLVAATHDFKELARYDLVDGSRMRIVGEYRGKPFNSPNDMAIGADGTIWFTDPDFQRSAAPGGQDRTRVYRVGTDGDVSVVDETIANPNGIALSPSGDTLYVAGGGEEGVLRAYPIVDGQAGPGRDLAQVQVPDGMAIDCLGNIYATEHSRQRLRVFDPQGTQLATIAVDANITNATFGGADNRTLFLTGAGAVWSIELGVAGARR
;
A
#
# COMPACT_ATOMS: atom_id res chain seq x y z
N MET A 1 -28.41 -46.64 17.80
CA MET A 1 -28.41 -47.28 16.47
C MET A 1 -27.69 -46.35 15.53
N PRO A 2 -26.49 -46.65 15.07
CA PRO A 2 -25.73 -45.79 14.15
C PRO A 2 -26.03 -46.17 12.70
N ARG A 3 -26.27 -45.16 11.87
CA ARG A 3 -26.43 -45.31 10.40
C ARG A 3 -25.07 -45.21 9.70
N SER A 4 -24.70 -46.30 9.03
CA SER A 4 -23.54 -46.44 8.17
C SER A 4 -23.64 -45.60 6.91
N ARG A 5 -22.60 -44.82 6.61
CA ARG A 5 -22.39 -44.16 5.29
C ARG A 5 -21.55 -45.08 4.40
N ARG A 6 -22.08 -45.42 3.25
CA ARG A 6 -21.41 -46.18 2.18
C ARG A 6 -20.53 -45.25 1.37
N LEU A 7 -19.28 -45.62 1.14
CA LEU A 7 -18.34 -45.01 0.20
C LEU A 7 -18.56 -45.65 -1.19
N LEU A 8 -18.67 -44.81 -2.23
CA LEU A 8 -18.60 -45.25 -3.64
C LEU A 8 -17.15 -45.14 -4.11
N PRO A 9 -16.65 -46.07 -4.94
CA PRO A 9 -15.31 -46.00 -5.52
C PRO A 9 -15.31 -45.15 -6.81
N ILE A 10 -14.23 -44.36 -6.95
CA ILE A 10 -13.91 -43.60 -8.15
C ILE A 10 -13.14 -44.51 -9.11
N ALA A 11 -13.68 -44.67 -10.33
CA ALA A 11 -13.03 -45.38 -11.42
C ALA A 11 -12.03 -44.45 -12.16
N ILE A 12 -10.78 -44.90 -12.24
CA ILE A 12 -9.72 -44.24 -13.03
C ILE A 12 -9.78 -44.83 -14.45
N ALA A 13 -10.07 -43.96 -15.43
CA ALA A 13 -9.99 -44.30 -16.84
C ALA A 13 -8.60 -43.94 -17.41
N THR A 14 -7.86 -44.96 -17.81
CA THR A 14 -6.56 -44.84 -18.46
C THR A 14 -6.79 -44.72 -19.98
N CYS A 15 -6.45 -43.56 -20.58
CA CYS A 15 -6.39 -43.39 -22.04
C CYS A 15 -4.99 -43.72 -22.55
N LEU A 16 -4.88 -44.75 -23.38
CA LEU A 16 -3.70 -45.03 -24.21
C LEU A 16 -3.68 -44.10 -25.43
N LEU A 17 -2.61 -43.36 -25.62
CA LEU A 17 -2.31 -42.62 -26.83
C LEU A 17 -1.42 -43.43 -27.75
N ALA A 18 -1.92 -43.69 -28.96
CA ALA A 18 -1.16 -44.28 -30.05
C ALA A 18 -0.29 -43.19 -30.71
N ALA A 19 0.98 -43.50 -30.91
CA ALA A 19 1.95 -42.69 -31.62
C ALA A 19 1.80 -42.89 -33.14
N CYS A 20 1.60 -41.77 -33.88
CA CYS A 20 1.85 -41.70 -35.33
C CYS A 20 3.05 -40.79 -35.58
N GLY A 21 4.12 -41.34 -36.15
CA GLY A 21 5.30 -40.62 -36.54
C GLY A 21 5.05 -39.71 -37.76
N ARG A 22 5.71 -38.56 -37.76
CA ARG A 22 5.95 -37.72 -38.95
C ARG A 22 7.39 -37.27 -38.91
N ASP A 23 8.05 -37.38 -40.07
CA ASP A 23 9.41 -37.00 -40.33
C ASP A 23 9.68 -35.50 -40.14
N PRO A 24 10.89 -35.08 -39.75
CA PRO A 24 11.23 -33.68 -39.57
C PRO A 24 11.57 -33.03 -40.92
N ALA A 25 11.01 -31.83 -41.15
CA ALA A 25 11.41 -30.91 -42.22
C ALA A 25 12.69 -30.15 -41.81
N PRO A 26 13.53 -29.72 -42.80
CA PRO A 26 14.83 -29.13 -42.51
C PRO A 26 14.73 -27.72 -41.90
N ALA A 27 15.64 -27.46 -40.97
CA ALA A 27 15.82 -26.18 -40.28
C ALA A 27 16.22 -25.07 -41.23
N ALA A 28 15.52 -23.96 -41.25
CA ALA A 28 15.94 -22.70 -41.83
C ALA A 28 16.75 -21.92 -40.78
N ASP A 29 17.97 -21.63 -41.13
CA ASP A 29 18.93 -20.82 -40.39
C ASP A 29 18.52 -19.32 -40.54
N HIS A 30 17.98 -18.72 -39.50
CA HIS A 30 17.82 -17.28 -39.38
C HIS A 30 18.49 -16.82 -38.09
N THR A 31 19.76 -16.47 -38.19
CA THR A 31 20.45 -15.65 -37.21
C THR A 31 19.89 -14.22 -37.26
N ASP A 32 18.84 -13.96 -36.51
CA ASP A 32 18.39 -12.59 -36.25
C ASP A 32 18.94 -12.16 -34.88
N ALA A 33 20.07 -11.46 -34.93
CA ALA A 33 20.67 -10.87 -33.74
C ALA A 33 19.82 -9.67 -33.32
N THR A 34 19.01 -9.86 -32.27
CA THR A 34 18.33 -8.76 -31.59
C THR A 34 19.38 -7.77 -31.09
N PRO A 35 19.35 -6.48 -31.47
CA PRO A 35 20.28 -5.50 -30.95
C PRO A 35 20.11 -5.38 -29.42
N PRO A 36 21.20 -5.16 -28.65
CA PRO A 36 21.11 -4.98 -27.21
C PRO A 36 20.20 -3.78 -26.90
N ALA A 37 19.23 -3.98 -26.01
CA ALA A 37 18.36 -2.92 -25.51
C ALA A 37 19.25 -1.79 -24.98
N GLN A 38 19.12 -0.61 -25.55
CA GLN A 38 19.75 0.59 -25.01
C GLN A 38 19.12 0.88 -23.64
N PRO A 39 19.93 1.25 -22.62
CA PRO A 39 19.39 1.69 -21.37
C PRO A 39 18.51 2.92 -21.63
N THR A 40 17.22 2.80 -21.42
CA THR A 40 16.31 3.95 -21.39
C THR A 40 16.77 4.85 -20.26
N THR A 41 17.40 5.97 -20.59
CA THR A 41 17.58 7.07 -19.65
C THR A 41 16.18 7.47 -19.20
N ALA A 42 15.87 7.24 -17.91
CA ALA A 42 14.63 7.69 -17.31
C ALA A 42 14.46 9.17 -17.65
N ALA A 43 13.36 9.51 -18.29
CA ALA A 43 13.03 10.90 -18.56
C ALA A 43 12.97 11.63 -17.22
N VAL A 44 13.87 12.60 -17.03
CA VAL A 44 13.80 13.51 -15.90
C VAL A 44 12.46 14.22 -16.03
N ASP A 45 11.63 14.14 -15.01
CA ASP A 45 10.34 14.82 -15.00
C ASP A 45 10.54 16.30 -15.32
N ALA A 46 9.96 16.76 -16.44
CA ALA A 46 10.03 18.14 -16.88
C ALA A 46 9.39 19.12 -15.88
N ALA A 47 8.65 18.62 -14.88
CA ALA A 47 7.98 19.40 -13.83
C ALA A 47 8.88 19.73 -12.62
N GLY A 48 10.09 19.16 -12.53
CA GLY A 48 11.05 19.49 -11.46
C GLY A 48 10.65 19.01 -10.06
N HIS A 49 9.96 17.87 -9.95
CA HIS A 49 9.56 17.28 -8.66
C HIS A 49 10.73 16.71 -7.86
N CYS A 50 11.83 16.33 -8.53
CA CYS A 50 13.01 15.78 -7.85
C CYS A 50 13.99 16.88 -7.43
N PRO A 51 14.55 16.82 -6.21
CA PRO A 51 15.70 17.62 -5.82
C PRO A 51 16.93 17.29 -6.69
N ALA A 52 17.79 18.28 -6.93
CA ALA A 52 19.03 18.08 -7.69
C ALA A 52 19.87 16.94 -7.08
N GLY A 53 20.30 15.98 -7.91
CA GLY A 53 21.11 14.83 -7.49
C GLY A 53 20.35 13.72 -6.76
N ALA A 54 19.01 13.77 -6.69
CA ALA A 54 18.17 12.78 -6.02
C ALA A 54 17.13 12.17 -6.98
N ALA A 55 17.55 11.83 -8.21
CA ALA A 55 16.69 11.33 -9.29
C ALA A 55 17.21 10.01 -9.91
N SER A 56 17.89 9.16 -9.12
CA SER A 56 18.35 7.85 -9.58
C SER A 56 17.39 6.77 -9.10
N ALA A 57 16.52 6.30 -9.99
CA ALA A 57 15.57 5.22 -9.69
C ALA A 57 16.29 3.94 -9.24
N PRO A 58 15.74 3.19 -8.26
CA PRO A 58 16.30 1.92 -7.85
C PRO A 58 16.16 0.87 -8.97
N SER A 59 17.07 -0.10 -9.01
CA SER A 59 17.05 -1.18 -9.98
C SER A 59 17.53 -2.50 -9.37
N GLY A 60 17.05 -3.64 -9.91
CA GLY A 60 17.45 -4.98 -9.48
C GLY A 60 16.92 -5.37 -8.10
N GLU A 61 17.66 -6.26 -7.42
CA GLU A 61 17.30 -6.80 -6.11
C GLU A 61 18.03 -6.03 -5.00
N LEU A 62 17.29 -5.49 -4.06
CA LEU A 62 17.77 -4.72 -2.93
C LEU A 62 17.25 -5.34 -1.62
N THR A 63 17.86 -4.98 -0.49
CA THR A 63 17.45 -5.45 0.84
C THR A 63 17.39 -4.27 1.81
N ALA A 64 16.25 -4.09 2.47
CA ALA A 64 16.11 -3.11 3.54
C ALA A 64 16.60 -3.69 4.86
N ARG A 65 17.18 -2.84 5.71
CA ARG A 65 17.71 -3.20 7.02
C ARG A 65 16.67 -2.93 8.10
N ARG A 66 16.42 -3.91 8.97
CA ARG A 66 15.59 -3.72 10.16
C ARG A 66 16.24 -2.72 11.11
N ILE A 67 15.51 -1.69 11.53
CA ILE A 67 15.96 -0.64 12.44
C ILE A 67 15.24 -0.66 13.78
N VAL A 68 14.01 -1.20 13.83
CA VAL A 68 13.29 -1.47 15.07
C VAL A 68 12.93 -2.95 15.07
N ALA A 69 13.52 -3.71 16.00
CA ALA A 69 13.01 -5.02 16.33
C ALA A 69 11.75 -4.83 17.16
N ALA A 70 10.68 -5.55 16.81
CA ALA A 70 9.55 -5.65 17.69
C ALA A 70 10.05 -6.26 19.01
N ASN A 71 10.19 -5.45 20.03
CA ASN A 71 9.97 -5.95 21.38
C ASN A 71 8.48 -6.24 21.44
N ALA A 72 8.08 -7.41 20.90
CA ALA A 72 6.72 -7.88 21.10
C ALA A 72 6.56 -8.04 22.61
N PRO A 73 5.81 -7.17 23.30
CA PRO A 73 5.43 -7.49 24.66
C PRO A 73 4.72 -8.83 24.59
N ALA A 74 4.85 -9.66 25.62
CA ALA A 74 4.12 -10.91 25.73
C ALA A 74 2.61 -10.59 25.49
N GLY A 75 2.07 -10.97 24.34
CA GLY A 75 0.72 -10.62 23.91
C GLY A 75 0.42 -11.00 22.47
N ALA A 76 -0.69 -10.50 21.95
CA ALA A 76 -1.10 -10.74 20.57
C ALA A 76 -0.07 -10.20 19.56
N PRO A 77 0.11 -10.86 18.39
CA PRO A 77 0.91 -10.31 17.30
C PRO A 77 0.43 -8.91 16.93
N ARG A 78 1.36 -8.05 16.52
CA ARG A 78 1.07 -6.66 16.17
C ARG A 78 1.46 -6.37 14.73
N LEU A 79 0.73 -5.44 14.10
CA LEU A 79 1.08 -4.88 12.81
C LEU A 79 1.35 -3.37 12.99
N TYR A 80 2.39 -2.89 12.33
CA TYR A 80 2.70 -1.47 12.18
C TYR A 80 2.23 -1.02 10.81
N GLU A 81 1.49 0.09 10.75
CA GLU A 81 0.80 0.58 9.56
C GLU A 81 0.88 2.08 9.39
N GLY A 82 0.59 2.54 8.15
CA GLY A 82 0.42 3.94 7.81
C GLY A 82 1.59 4.83 8.21
N PRO A 83 2.84 4.54 7.80
CA PRO A 83 3.98 5.34 8.20
C PRO A 83 3.94 6.74 7.59
N VAL A 84 4.23 7.76 8.39
CA VAL A 84 4.36 9.17 8.00
C VAL A 84 5.63 9.74 8.59
N TRP A 85 6.45 10.39 7.76
CA TRP A 85 7.63 11.10 8.20
C TRP A 85 7.40 12.61 8.18
N THR A 86 7.65 13.26 9.32
CA THR A 86 7.64 14.73 9.43
C THR A 86 8.56 15.18 10.57
N ASP A 87 9.21 16.31 10.42
CA ASP A 87 10.05 16.97 11.44
C ASP A 87 11.11 16.05 12.11
N GLY A 88 11.69 15.13 11.31
CA GLY A 88 12.71 14.20 11.81
C GLY A 88 12.16 13.03 12.61
N VAL A 89 10.84 12.79 12.57
CA VAL A 89 10.14 11.73 13.32
C VAL A 89 9.32 10.86 12.36
N LEU A 90 9.38 9.54 12.55
CA LEU A 90 8.49 8.60 11.90
C LEU A 90 7.31 8.29 12.82
N TYR A 91 6.10 8.59 12.36
CA TYR A 91 4.85 8.21 13.01
C TYR A 91 4.24 7.01 12.30
N PHE A 92 3.60 6.11 13.02
CA PHE A 92 2.87 4.98 12.44
C PHE A 92 1.85 4.42 13.44
N SER A 93 0.83 3.75 12.92
CA SER A 93 -0.13 3.00 13.72
C SER A 93 0.46 1.66 14.14
N ASP A 94 0.17 1.25 15.37
CA ASP A 94 0.56 -0.03 15.95
C ASP A 94 -0.69 -0.69 16.52
N PHE A 95 -1.26 -1.67 15.83
CA PHE A 95 -2.45 -2.38 16.30
C PHE A 95 -2.21 -3.86 16.57
N ALA A 96 -2.92 -4.40 17.55
CA ALA A 96 -2.86 -5.80 17.92
C ALA A 96 -3.80 -6.63 17.04
N LEU A 97 -3.35 -7.82 16.63
CA LEU A 97 -4.17 -8.82 15.96
C LEU A 97 -4.99 -9.61 17.01
N SER A 98 -5.89 -8.92 17.69
CA SER A 98 -6.80 -9.46 18.71
C SER A 98 -8.19 -8.88 18.54
N GLU A 99 -9.15 -9.31 19.36
CA GLU A 99 -10.51 -8.80 19.31
C GLU A 99 -10.55 -7.25 19.38
N GLY A 100 -11.29 -6.62 18.47
CA GLY A 100 -11.42 -5.17 18.35
C GLY A 100 -10.20 -4.47 17.73
N PHE A 101 -9.11 -5.17 17.44
CA PHE A 101 -7.88 -4.59 16.85
C PHE A 101 -7.40 -3.32 17.56
N PRO A 102 -7.22 -3.32 18.90
CA PRO A 102 -6.83 -2.11 19.62
C PRO A 102 -5.53 -1.53 19.08
N SER A 103 -5.54 -0.23 18.81
CA SER A 103 -4.41 0.44 18.17
C SER A 103 -3.97 1.70 18.92
N ARG A 104 -2.73 2.09 18.63
CA ARG A 104 -2.09 3.31 19.11
C ARG A 104 -1.23 3.93 18.01
N ILE A 105 -1.00 5.23 18.09
CA ILE A 105 -0.03 5.91 17.24
C ILE A 105 1.31 5.93 17.97
N GLN A 106 2.32 5.39 17.31
CA GLN A 106 3.70 5.39 17.74
C GLN A 106 4.48 6.51 17.06
N ARG A 107 5.54 6.97 17.71
CA ARG A 107 6.57 7.80 17.10
C ARG A 107 7.95 7.20 17.31
N LEU A 108 8.76 7.20 16.28
CA LEU A 108 10.16 6.80 16.29
C LEU A 108 11.01 8.04 16.00
N GLY A 109 11.75 8.50 17.02
CA GLY A 109 12.64 9.65 16.91
C GLY A 109 13.98 9.28 16.26
N ALA A 110 14.77 10.30 15.92
CA ALA A 110 16.11 10.13 15.37
C ALA A 110 17.09 9.44 16.36
N ASP A 111 16.76 9.45 17.66
CA ASP A 111 17.50 8.72 18.72
C ASP A 111 17.19 7.21 18.74
N GLY A 112 16.35 6.71 17.83
CA GLY A 112 15.91 5.32 17.75
C GLY A 112 14.91 4.91 18.83
N ARG A 113 14.39 5.85 19.61
CA ARG A 113 13.41 5.55 20.66
C ARG A 113 12.01 5.48 20.11
N LEU A 114 11.34 4.36 20.37
CA LEU A 114 9.92 4.16 20.11
C LEU A 114 9.10 4.64 21.31
N GLN A 115 8.12 5.50 21.07
CA GLN A 115 7.24 6.05 22.09
C GLN A 115 5.78 6.03 21.62
N THR A 116 4.87 5.64 22.51
CA THR A 116 3.43 5.80 22.26
C THR A 116 3.04 7.27 22.41
N LEU A 117 2.40 7.81 21.39
CA LEU A 117 1.92 9.19 21.37
C LEU A 117 0.43 9.27 21.73
N ILE A 118 -0.41 8.45 21.11
CA ILE A 118 -1.87 8.44 21.29
C ILE A 118 -2.34 7.00 21.51
N GLU A 119 -3.06 6.74 22.57
CA GLU A 119 -3.67 5.44 22.89
C GLU A 119 -4.96 5.63 23.74
N PRO A 120 -6.11 5.05 23.36
CA PRO A 120 -6.34 4.34 22.10
C PRO A 120 -6.44 5.29 20.92
N SER A 121 -6.03 4.86 19.72
CA SER A 121 -6.15 5.67 18.51
C SER A 121 -7.17 5.14 17.50
N GLY A 122 -7.43 3.84 17.50
CA GLY A 122 -8.26 3.19 16.48
C GLY A 122 -7.67 3.24 15.07
N SER A 123 -6.44 3.77 14.92
CA SER A 123 -5.86 4.11 13.62
C SER A 123 -5.29 2.90 12.88
N ASN A 124 -5.31 3.01 11.55
CA ASN A 124 -4.63 2.17 10.57
C ASN A 124 -3.73 3.08 9.71
N GLY A 125 -4.09 3.43 8.48
CA GLY A 125 -3.35 4.38 7.67
C GLY A 125 -3.30 5.78 8.28
N LEU A 126 -2.15 6.46 8.11
CA LEU A 126 -1.95 7.85 8.51
C LEU A 126 -1.54 8.69 7.31
N ALA A 127 -1.93 9.96 7.31
CA ALA A 127 -1.45 10.95 6.36
C ALA A 127 -1.23 12.28 7.07
N LEU A 128 -0.35 13.12 6.51
CA LEU A 128 -0.09 14.45 7.01
C LEU A 128 -0.96 15.47 6.26
N ALA A 129 -1.75 16.25 6.97
CA ALA A 129 -2.47 17.37 6.39
C ALA A 129 -1.52 18.59 6.19
N ALA A 130 -1.91 19.52 5.33
CA ALA A 130 -1.10 20.70 5.02
C ALA A 130 -0.79 21.59 6.23
N ASP A 131 -1.61 21.53 7.28
CA ASP A 131 -1.41 22.26 8.55
C ASP A 131 -0.51 21.52 9.55
N GLY A 132 0.05 20.36 9.15
CA GLY A 132 0.93 19.53 9.99
C GLY A 132 0.21 18.59 10.94
N SER A 133 -1.14 18.56 10.97
CA SER A 133 -1.88 17.58 11.77
C SER A 133 -1.88 16.20 11.11
N LEU A 134 -1.97 15.13 11.92
CA LEU A 134 -2.18 13.78 11.41
C LEU A 134 -3.65 13.53 11.09
N VAL A 135 -3.91 12.98 9.90
CA VAL A 135 -5.20 12.39 9.56
C VAL A 135 -5.04 10.88 9.61
N ALA A 136 -5.98 10.18 10.22
CA ALA A 136 -5.97 8.73 10.36
C ALA A 136 -7.24 8.10 9.78
N ALA A 137 -7.08 6.99 9.08
CA ALA A 137 -8.14 6.04 8.83
C ALA A 137 -8.34 5.21 10.10
N THR A 138 -9.55 5.16 10.65
CA THR A 138 -9.81 4.48 11.92
C THR A 138 -10.78 3.32 11.72
N HIS A 139 -10.32 2.11 12.03
CA HIS A 139 -11.12 0.91 11.86
C HIS A 139 -12.14 0.68 12.99
N ASP A 140 -11.83 1.10 14.22
CA ASP A 140 -12.72 0.95 15.38
C ASP A 140 -13.82 2.04 15.43
N PHE A 141 -13.53 3.27 14.97
CA PHE A 141 -14.52 4.33 14.83
C PHE A 141 -15.21 4.35 13.46
N LYS A 142 -14.68 3.59 12.49
CA LYS A 142 -15.17 3.53 11.09
C LYS A 142 -15.24 4.89 10.42
N GLU A 143 -14.18 5.69 10.59
CA GLU A 143 -14.17 7.09 10.13
C GLU A 143 -12.76 7.52 9.72
N LEU A 144 -12.68 8.67 9.06
CA LEU A 144 -11.45 9.45 8.99
C LEU A 144 -11.49 10.50 10.09
N ALA A 145 -10.38 10.63 10.81
CA ALA A 145 -10.26 11.58 11.92
C ALA A 145 -8.92 12.32 11.87
N ARG A 146 -8.92 13.55 12.34
CA ARG A 146 -7.74 14.38 12.54
C ARG A 146 -7.29 14.28 13.99
N TYR A 147 -5.99 14.12 14.19
CA TYR A 147 -5.37 14.11 15.50
C TYR A 147 -4.44 15.29 15.67
N ASP A 148 -4.57 15.99 16.79
CA ASP A 148 -3.59 16.97 17.23
C ASP A 148 -2.39 16.24 17.88
N LEU A 149 -1.17 16.52 17.42
CA LEU A 149 0.04 15.86 17.90
C LEU A 149 0.51 16.39 19.27
N VAL A 150 -0.05 17.51 19.74
CA VAL A 150 0.36 18.14 21.00
C VAL A 150 -0.44 17.60 22.16
N ASP A 151 -1.78 17.55 22.05
CA ASP A 151 -2.68 17.15 23.13
C ASP A 151 -3.37 15.80 22.88
N GLY A 152 -3.19 15.21 21.69
CA GLY A 152 -3.81 13.93 21.29
C GLY A 152 -5.31 14.04 21.03
N SER A 153 -5.87 15.25 20.98
CA SER A 153 -7.28 15.43 20.69
C SER A 153 -7.65 14.94 19.29
N ARG A 154 -8.87 14.39 19.16
CA ARG A 154 -9.38 13.81 17.93
C ARG A 154 -10.60 14.57 17.44
N MET A 155 -10.63 14.89 16.16
CA MET A 155 -11.76 15.48 15.46
C MET A 155 -12.16 14.63 14.26
N ARG A 156 -13.42 14.18 14.24
CA ARG A 156 -13.97 13.43 13.09
C ARG A 156 -14.02 14.31 11.85
N ILE A 157 -13.57 13.77 10.72
CA ILE A 157 -13.72 14.37 9.39
C ILE A 157 -14.98 13.81 8.74
N VAL A 158 -15.04 12.48 8.57
CA VAL A 158 -16.18 11.77 7.94
C VAL A 158 -16.25 10.35 8.48
N GLY A 159 -17.46 9.78 8.62
CA GLY A 159 -17.63 8.43 9.19
C GLY A 159 -18.73 7.62 8.52
N GLU A 160 -19.32 8.11 7.42
CA GLU A 160 -20.41 7.40 6.77
C GLU A 160 -20.51 7.73 5.28
N TYR A 161 -21.09 6.81 4.54
CA TYR A 161 -21.54 7.00 3.18
C TYR A 161 -22.98 6.53 3.03
N ARG A 162 -23.87 7.42 2.55
CA ARG A 162 -25.31 7.16 2.39
C ARG A 162 -25.99 6.66 3.68
N GLY A 163 -25.67 7.26 4.84
CA GLY A 163 -26.26 6.94 6.13
C GLY A 163 -25.81 5.60 6.73
N LYS A 164 -24.74 4.98 6.22
CA LYS A 164 -24.13 3.78 6.80
C LYS A 164 -22.67 4.03 7.11
N PRO A 165 -22.15 3.56 8.28
CA PRO A 165 -20.74 3.68 8.59
C PRO A 165 -19.86 2.96 7.54
N PHE A 166 -18.61 3.36 7.42
CA PHE A 166 -17.62 2.65 6.60
C PHE A 166 -17.36 1.24 7.15
N ASN A 167 -16.67 0.39 6.38
CA ASN A 167 -16.30 -0.97 6.82
C ASN A 167 -15.15 -0.95 7.82
N SER A 168 -13.97 -0.61 7.35
CA SER A 168 -12.75 -0.44 8.13
C SER A 168 -11.75 0.42 7.34
N PRO A 169 -11.94 1.77 7.33
CA PRO A 169 -11.02 2.66 6.63
C PRO A 169 -9.57 2.29 6.91
N ASN A 170 -8.79 2.13 5.82
CA ASN A 170 -7.48 1.50 5.90
C ASN A 170 -6.34 2.47 5.55
N ASP A 171 -6.19 2.89 4.31
CA ASP A 171 -5.13 3.78 3.89
C ASP A 171 -5.67 5.01 3.16
N MET A 172 -4.86 6.09 3.05
CA MET A 172 -5.32 7.33 2.44
C MET A 172 -4.21 8.14 1.80
N ALA A 173 -4.61 8.98 0.82
CA ALA A 173 -3.79 10.02 0.22
C ALA A 173 -4.54 11.36 0.29
N ILE A 174 -3.82 12.45 0.60
CA ILE A 174 -4.37 13.79 0.67
C ILE A 174 -3.79 14.62 -0.47
N GLY A 175 -4.66 15.18 -1.31
CA GLY A 175 -4.29 16.10 -2.37
C GLY A 175 -3.84 17.46 -1.85
N ALA A 176 -3.08 18.20 -2.64
CA ALA A 176 -2.64 19.55 -2.29
C ALA A 176 -3.80 20.54 -2.07
N ASP A 177 -4.96 20.25 -2.64
CA ASP A 177 -6.21 20.99 -2.46
C ASP A 177 -6.96 20.61 -1.17
N GLY A 178 -6.50 19.58 -0.43
CA GLY A 178 -7.15 19.04 0.75
C GLY A 178 -8.19 17.94 0.49
N THR A 179 -8.41 17.54 -0.76
CA THR A 179 -9.22 16.36 -1.11
C THR A 179 -8.58 15.10 -0.53
N ILE A 180 -9.38 14.23 0.12
CA ILE A 180 -8.89 12.97 0.69
C ILE A 180 -9.40 11.81 -0.16
N TRP A 181 -8.50 10.90 -0.51
CA TRP A 181 -8.79 9.63 -1.17
C TRP A 181 -8.46 8.53 -0.18
N PHE A 182 -9.36 7.56 0.03
CA PHE A 182 -9.10 6.49 1.00
C PHE A 182 -9.71 5.16 0.58
N THR A 183 -9.16 4.09 1.13
CA THR A 183 -9.62 2.72 0.93
C THR A 183 -10.43 2.23 2.11
N ASP A 184 -11.49 1.47 1.83
CA ASP A 184 -12.40 0.91 2.84
C ASP A 184 -12.61 -0.60 2.62
N PRO A 185 -11.58 -1.41 2.91
CA PRO A 185 -11.69 -2.87 2.89
C PRO A 185 -12.50 -3.39 4.07
N ASP A 186 -12.59 -4.72 4.22
CA ASP A 186 -13.30 -5.36 5.33
C ASP A 186 -12.38 -6.08 6.35
N PHE A 187 -11.06 -5.87 6.29
CA PHE A 187 -10.08 -6.57 7.11
C PHE A 187 -10.36 -6.44 8.62
N GLN A 188 -10.64 -5.24 9.11
CA GLN A 188 -10.96 -4.95 10.50
C GLN A 188 -12.44 -4.58 10.69
N ARG A 189 -13.32 -5.01 9.80
CA ARG A 189 -14.76 -4.68 9.85
C ARG A 189 -15.42 -5.06 11.18
N SER A 190 -14.95 -6.13 11.82
CA SER A 190 -15.45 -6.60 13.12
C SER A 190 -15.01 -5.75 14.31
N ALA A 191 -14.12 -4.76 14.13
CA ALA A 191 -13.67 -3.87 15.19
C ALA A 191 -14.84 -3.07 15.83
N ALA A 192 -15.86 -2.73 15.02
CA ALA A 192 -17.05 -2.07 15.48
C ALA A 192 -18.29 -2.51 14.67
N PRO A 193 -19.52 -2.32 15.21
CA PRO A 193 -20.75 -2.65 14.51
C PRO A 193 -20.97 -1.84 13.23
N GLY A 194 -21.72 -2.40 12.28
CA GLY A 194 -22.10 -1.76 11.03
C GLY A 194 -21.07 -1.95 9.91
N GLY A 195 -21.26 -1.20 8.84
CA GLY A 195 -20.43 -1.21 7.64
C GLY A 195 -21.24 -1.12 6.36
N GLN A 196 -20.52 -0.95 5.26
CA GLN A 196 -21.08 -0.89 3.91
C GLN A 196 -21.41 -2.30 3.39
N ASP A 197 -22.15 -2.38 2.28
CA ASP A 197 -22.51 -3.63 1.62
C ASP A 197 -21.37 -4.26 0.82
N ARG A 198 -20.32 -3.47 0.50
CA ARG A 198 -19.11 -3.91 -0.19
C ARG A 198 -17.91 -3.02 0.17
N THR A 199 -16.73 -3.48 -0.19
CA THR A 199 -15.49 -2.71 -0.08
C THR A 199 -15.38 -1.70 -1.21
N ARG A 200 -14.76 -0.54 -0.96
CA ARG A 200 -14.69 0.57 -1.91
C ARG A 200 -13.44 1.42 -1.74
N VAL A 201 -13.15 2.16 -2.78
CA VAL A 201 -12.30 3.35 -2.74
C VAL A 201 -13.20 4.57 -2.76
N TYR A 202 -12.95 5.51 -1.87
CA TYR A 202 -13.73 6.73 -1.71
C TYR A 202 -12.90 7.99 -1.93
N ARG A 203 -13.60 9.07 -2.28
CA ARG A 203 -13.11 10.44 -2.27
C ARG A 203 -13.95 11.26 -1.31
N VAL A 204 -13.28 12.08 -0.49
CA VAL A 204 -13.90 13.13 0.33
C VAL A 204 -13.49 14.47 -0.22
N GLY A 205 -14.43 15.23 -0.73
CA GLY A 205 -14.18 16.59 -1.22
C GLY A 205 -13.91 17.57 -0.07
N THR A 206 -13.37 18.74 -0.41
CA THR A 206 -13.12 19.83 0.57
C THR A 206 -14.40 20.39 1.17
N ASP A 207 -15.54 20.15 0.52
CA ASP A 207 -16.89 20.44 1.01
C ASP A 207 -17.45 19.37 1.96
N GLY A 208 -16.71 18.28 2.17
CA GLY A 208 -17.10 17.12 2.97
C GLY A 208 -17.95 16.09 2.24
N ASP A 209 -18.24 16.29 0.96
CA ASP A 209 -18.99 15.32 0.16
C ASP A 209 -18.20 14.06 -0.11
N VAL A 210 -18.86 12.89 0.11
CA VAL A 210 -18.26 11.56 -0.12
C VAL A 210 -18.78 10.97 -1.42
N SER A 211 -17.85 10.56 -2.28
CA SER A 211 -18.16 9.86 -3.54
C SER A 211 -17.36 8.57 -3.68
N VAL A 212 -17.89 7.62 -4.44
CA VAL A 212 -17.22 6.36 -4.76
C VAL A 212 -16.28 6.58 -5.95
N VAL A 213 -15.04 6.13 -5.83
CA VAL A 213 -14.05 6.08 -6.90
C VAL A 213 -14.09 4.72 -7.60
N ASP A 214 -14.03 3.64 -6.81
CA ASP A 214 -14.03 2.27 -7.33
C ASP A 214 -14.71 1.33 -6.32
N GLU A 215 -15.44 0.34 -6.84
CA GLU A 215 -16.04 -0.76 -6.07
C GLU A 215 -15.77 -2.13 -6.72
N THR A 216 -14.80 -2.19 -7.63
CA THR A 216 -14.43 -3.40 -8.40
C THR A 216 -13.15 -4.06 -7.89
N ILE A 217 -12.27 -3.32 -7.19
CA ILE A 217 -11.12 -3.88 -6.50
C ILE A 217 -11.62 -4.52 -5.20
N ALA A 218 -11.43 -5.83 -5.06
CA ALA A 218 -11.73 -6.52 -3.81
C ALA A 218 -10.74 -6.09 -2.72
N ASN A 219 -11.26 -5.67 -1.56
CA ASN A 219 -10.43 -5.24 -0.44
C ASN A 219 -9.29 -4.28 -0.88
N PRO A 220 -9.64 -3.08 -1.42
CA PRO A 220 -8.64 -2.08 -1.76
C PRO A 220 -7.86 -1.71 -0.49
N ASN A 221 -6.52 -1.58 -0.62
CA ASN A 221 -5.62 -1.36 0.50
C ASN A 221 -4.76 -0.12 0.25
N GLY A 222 -3.54 -0.26 -0.26
CA GLY A 222 -2.66 0.87 -0.49
C GLY A 222 -3.21 1.88 -1.49
N ILE A 223 -2.98 3.17 -1.21
CA ILE A 223 -3.44 4.28 -2.04
C ILE A 223 -2.42 5.42 -2.00
N ALA A 224 -2.11 6.01 -3.16
CA ALA A 224 -1.18 7.13 -3.24
C ALA A 224 -1.48 8.04 -4.44
N LEU A 225 -0.99 9.28 -4.38
CA LEU A 225 -1.05 10.24 -5.49
C LEU A 225 0.30 10.33 -6.19
N SER A 226 0.29 10.57 -7.50
CA SER A 226 1.48 10.97 -8.26
C SER A 226 2.05 12.28 -7.70
N PRO A 227 3.35 12.61 -7.95
CA PRO A 227 3.94 13.87 -7.49
C PRO A 227 3.22 15.11 -7.99
N SER A 228 2.63 15.06 -9.18
CA SER A 228 1.79 16.12 -9.77
C SER A 228 0.37 16.18 -9.19
N GLY A 229 -0.08 15.12 -8.53
CA GLY A 229 -1.45 14.98 -8.04
C GLY A 229 -2.50 14.69 -9.14
N ASP A 230 -2.07 14.41 -10.37
CA ASP A 230 -2.94 14.14 -11.52
C ASP A 230 -3.30 12.66 -11.72
N THR A 231 -2.71 11.79 -10.92
CA THR A 231 -2.96 10.34 -10.97
C THR A 231 -3.11 9.79 -9.56
N LEU A 232 -4.18 9.03 -9.33
CA LEU A 232 -4.39 8.24 -8.12
C LEU A 232 -4.00 6.80 -8.41
N TYR A 233 -3.20 6.20 -7.54
CA TYR A 233 -2.85 4.78 -7.57
C TYR A 233 -3.55 4.06 -6.43
N VAL A 234 -4.10 2.88 -6.71
CA VAL A 234 -4.74 2.00 -5.72
C VAL A 234 -4.27 0.58 -5.94
N ALA A 235 -3.96 -0.12 -4.85
CA ALA A 235 -3.66 -1.55 -4.87
C ALA A 235 -4.63 -2.32 -3.96
N GLY A 236 -4.98 -3.54 -4.37
CA GLY A 236 -5.87 -4.43 -3.61
C GLY A 236 -6.07 -5.76 -4.35
N GLY A 237 -6.91 -6.67 -3.84
CA GLY A 237 -7.32 -7.89 -4.53
C GLY A 237 -6.67 -9.19 -4.07
N GLY A 238 -5.91 -9.20 -2.99
CA GLY A 238 -5.32 -10.43 -2.42
C GLY A 238 -4.23 -11.09 -3.27
N GLU A 239 -4.22 -12.42 -3.40
CA GLU A 239 -3.15 -13.17 -4.10
C GLU A 239 -3.05 -12.82 -5.60
N GLU A 240 -4.15 -12.51 -6.24
CA GLU A 240 -4.22 -12.03 -7.63
C GLU A 240 -4.45 -10.51 -7.65
N GLY A 241 -3.82 -9.79 -6.73
CA GLY A 241 -4.02 -8.36 -6.55
C GLY A 241 -3.52 -7.53 -7.74
N VAL A 242 -4.02 -6.32 -7.80
CA VAL A 242 -3.78 -5.36 -8.87
C VAL A 242 -3.26 -4.04 -8.31
N LEU A 243 -2.37 -3.41 -9.08
CA LEU A 243 -2.05 -1.99 -8.98
C LEU A 243 -2.78 -1.27 -10.12
N ARG A 244 -3.66 -0.34 -9.78
CA ARG A 244 -4.51 0.40 -10.73
C ARG A 244 -4.27 1.90 -10.63
N ALA A 245 -4.24 2.58 -11.77
CA ALA A 245 -4.12 4.02 -11.88
C ALA A 245 -5.42 4.66 -12.39
N TYR A 246 -5.76 5.81 -11.83
CA TYR A 246 -6.91 6.63 -12.20
C TYR A 246 -6.42 8.04 -12.54
N PRO A 247 -6.66 8.57 -13.73
CA PRO A 247 -6.38 9.98 -14.01
C PRO A 247 -7.29 10.87 -13.16
N ILE A 248 -6.75 11.93 -12.62
CA ILE A 248 -7.53 12.95 -11.88
C ILE A 248 -7.72 14.14 -12.80
N VAL A 249 -8.97 14.47 -13.09
CA VAL A 249 -9.37 15.64 -13.90
C VAL A 249 -10.41 16.41 -13.11
N ASP A 250 -10.21 17.71 -12.94
CA ASP A 250 -11.10 18.59 -12.18
C ASP A 250 -11.43 18.04 -10.77
N GLY A 251 -10.41 17.47 -10.10
CA GLY A 251 -10.52 16.90 -8.77
C GLY A 251 -11.37 15.62 -8.68
N GLN A 252 -11.65 14.95 -9.80
CA GLN A 252 -12.39 13.69 -9.88
C GLN A 252 -11.54 12.60 -10.53
N ALA A 253 -11.63 11.36 -10.02
CA ALA A 253 -10.99 10.23 -10.65
C ALA A 253 -11.75 9.78 -11.89
N GLY A 254 -11.04 9.65 -12.99
CA GLY A 254 -11.53 9.06 -14.24
C GLY A 254 -11.50 7.53 -14.23
N PRO A 255 -11.74 6.89 -15.38
CA PRO A 255 -11.70 5.42 -15.49
C PRO A 255 -10.34 4.85 -15.11
N GLY A 256 -10.35 3.80 -14.26
CA GLY A 256 -9.14 3.11 -13.82
C GLY A 256 -8.52 2.23 -14.91
N ARG A 257 -7.18 2.13 -14.90
CA ARG A 257 -6.39 1.25 -15.77
C ARG A 257 -5.44 0.42 -14.91
N ASP A 258 -5.48 -0.91 -15.06
CA ASP A 258 -4.54 -1.80 -14.38
C ASP A 258 -3.13 -1.60 -14.96
N LEU A 259 -2.17 -1.38 -14.07
CA LEU A 259 -0.76 -1.19 -14.41
C LEU A 259 0.02 -2.50 -14.29
N ALA A 260 -0.16 -3.21 -13.18
CA ALA A 260 0.59 -4.40 -12.86
C ALA A 260 -0.21 -5.33 -11.94
N GLN A 261 0.14 -6.62 -11.94
CA GLN A 261 -0.25 -7.55 -10.89
C GLN A 261 0.67 -7.38 -9.68
N VAL A 262 0.10 -7.29 -8.48
CA VAL A 262 0.79 -7.21 -7.19
C VAL A 262 0.18 -8.24 -6.26
N GLN A 263 1.00 -9.15 -5.72
CA GLN A 263 0.50 -10.23 -4.88
C GLN A 263 0.31 -9.78 -3.44
N VAL A 264 -0.88 -10.00 -2.89
CA VAL A 264 -1.23 -9.59 -1.52
C VAL A 264 -0.81 -8.13 -1.27
N PRO A 265 -1.28 -7.19 -2.13
CA PRO A 265 -0.87 -5.81 -2.01
C PRO A 265 -1.36 -5.21 -0.69
N ASP A 266 -0.48 -4.41 -0.09
CA ASP A 266 -0.77 -3.64 1.12
C ASP A 266 -0.50 -2.15 0.83
N GLY A 267 0.19 -1.40 1.66
CA GLY A 267 0.45 0.02 1.44
C GLY A 267 1.45 0.33 0.32
N MET A 268 1.64 1.61 0.03
CA MET A 268 2.58 2.06 -1.01
C MET A 268 3.16 3.44 -0.73
N ALA A 269 4.31 3.71 -1.36
CA ALA A 269 4.94 5.03 -1.41
C ALA A 269 5.22 5.45 -2.87
N ILE A 270 5.45 6.74 -3.09
CA ILE A 270 5.78 7.31 -4.40
C ILE A 270 7.06 8.14 -4.27
N ASP A 271 7.98 7.98 -5.22
CA ASP A 271 9.15 8.84 -5.32
C ASP A 271 8.92 10.07 -6.21
N CYS A 272 9.88 10.97 -6.25
CA CYS A 272 9.78 12.22 -7.01
C CYS A 272 9.78 12.04 -8.53
N LEU A 273 10.18 10.87 -9.03
CA LEU A 273 10.06 10.49 -10.44
C LEU A 273 8.68 9.90 -10.78
N GLY A 274 7.84 9.67 -9.75
CA GLY A 274 6.54 9.03 -9.87
C GLY A 274 6.61 7.50 -9.82
N ASN A 275 7.75 6.89 -9.48
CA ASN A 275 7.81 5.45 -9.31
C ASN A 275 7.02 5.01 -8.08
N ILE A 276 6.35 3.86 -8.22
CA ILE A 276 5.40 3.32 -7.26
C ILE A 276 6.06 2.17 -6.51
N TYR A 277 6.13 2.29 -5.18
CA TYR A 277 6.70 1.33 -4.25
C TYR A 277 5.57 0.54 -3.60
N ALA A 278 5.10 -0.53 -4.23
CA ALA A 278 3.96 -1.33 -3.76
C ALA A 278 4.43 -2.50 -2.90
N THR A 279 3.95 -2.59 -1.66
CA THR A 279 4.27 -3.69 -0.76
C THR A 279 3.50 -4.96 -1.13
N GLU A 280 4.14 -6.12 -0.94
CA GLU A 280 3.55 -7.46 -1.08
C GLU A 280 3.63 -8.16 0.28
N HIS A 281 2.58 -8.01 1.08
CA HIS A 281 2.53 -8.30 2.53
C HIS A 281 3.23 -9.61 2.91
N SER A 282 2.65 -10.75 2.56
CA SER A 282 3.15 -12.07 2.93
C SER A 282 4.33 -12.55 2.07
N ARG A 283 4.70 -11.79 1.02
CA ARG A 283 5.86 -12.07 0.18
C ARG A 283 7.15 -11.47 0.73
N GLN A 284 7.06 -10.71 1.83
CA GLN A 284 8.19 -10.09 2.53
C GLN A 284 9.06 -9.24 1.59
N ARG A 285 8.40 -8.50 0.69
CA ARG A 285 9.05 -7.65 -0.29
C ARG A 285 8.14 -6.50 -0.71
N LEU A 286 8.76 -5.53 -1.32
CA LEU A 286 8.14 -4.43 -2.02
C LEU A 286 8.66 -4.43 -3.45
N ARG A 287 7.79 -4.22 -4.43
CA ARG A 287 8.20 -4.03 -5.82
C ARG A 287 8.09 -2.57 -6.21
N VAL A 288 9.06 -2.12 -7.00
CA VAL A 288 9.09 -0.76 -7.55
C VAL A 288 8.70 -0.81 -9.01
N PHE A 289 7.73 0.01 -9.39
CA PHE A 289 7.25 0.14 -10.76
C PHE A 289 7.44 1.58 -11.24
N ASP A 290 7.69 1.75 -12.53
CA ASP A 290 7.55 3.07 -13.15
C ASP A 290 6.06 3.48 -13.28
N PRO A 291 5.74 4.74 -13.64
CA PRO A 291 4.36 5.18 -13.83
C PRO A 291 3.58 4.43 -14.92
N GLN A 292 4.26 3.68 -15.78
CA GLN A 292 3.67 2.85 -16.83
C GLN A 292 3.39 1.43 -16.38
N GLY A 293 3.88 1.03 -15.17
CA GLY A 293 3.71 -0.30 -14.59
C GLY A 293 4.85 -1.27 -14.92
N THR A 294 5.98 -0.79 -15.47
CA THR A 294 7.17 -1.60 -15.68
C THR A 294 7.91 -1.78 -14.36
N GLN A 295 8.21 -3.02 -13.96
CA GLN A 295 8.96 -3.28 -12.75
C GLN A 295 10.43 -2.87 -12.91
N LEU A 296 10.92 -2.06 -11.96
CA LEU A 296 12.29 -1.56 -11.91
C LEU A 296 13.15 -2.32 -10.91
N ALA A 297 12.61 -2.58 -9.72
CA ALA A 297 13.34 -3.18 -8.61
C ALA A 297 12.44 -4.03 -7.71
N THR A 298 13.09 -4.85 -6.86
CA THR A 298 12.50 -5.51 -5.71
C THR A 298 13.30 -5.13 -4.46
N ILE A 299 12.62 -4.82 -3.35
CA ILE A 299 13.24 -4.56 -2.05
C ILE A 299 12.75 -5.62 -1.07
N ALA A 300 13.65 -6.50 -0.63
CA ALA A 300 13.34 -7.58 0.30
C ALA A 300 13.44 -7.12 1.76
N VAL A 301 12.62 -7.73 2.62
CA VAL A 301 12.66 -7.64 4.08
C VAL A 301 12.61 -9.05 4.69
N ASP A 302 12.77 -9.18 6.01
CA ASP A 302 12.86 -10.47 6.69
C ASP A 302 11.58 -10.87 7.47
N ALA A 303 10.47 -10.14 7.27
CA ALA A 303 9.15 -10.50 7.80
C ALA A 303 8.04 -9.85 6.94
N ASN A 304 6.76 -10.11 7.27
CA ASN A 304 5.64 -9.52 6.57
C ASN A 304 5.67 -7.99 6.65
N ILE A 305 5.49 -7.37 5.51
CA ILE A 305 5.52 -5.92 5.32
C ILE A 305 4.10 -5.40 5.09
N THR A 306 3.81 -4.20 5.55
CA THR A 306 2.49 -3.57 5.37
C THR A 306 2.58 -2.33 4.50
N ASN A 307 3.39 -1.34 4.87
CA ASN A 307 3.33 -0.04 4.23
C ASN A 307 4.74 0.60 4.11
N ALA A 308 4.83 1.74 3.42
CA ALA A 308 6.08 2.45 3.17
C ALA A 308 5.90 3.96 3.16
N THR A 309 6.95 4.70 3.53
CA THR A 309 7.02 6.16 3.38
C THR A 309 8.45 6.61 3.17
N PHE A 310 8.63 7.67 2.41
CA PHE A 310 9.92 8.35 2.31
C PHE A 310 10.12 9.33 3.47
N GLY A 311 11.38 9.48 3.88
CA GLY A 311 11.79 10.39 4.94
C GLY A 311 13.30 10.53 5.02
N GLY A 312 13.81 10.85 6.22
CA GLY A 312 15.21 11.19 6.41
C GLY A 312 15.50 12.67 6.12
N ALA A 313 16.72 13.11 6.36
CA ALA A 313 17.10 14.52 6.25
C ALA A 313 16.96 15.08 4.80
N ASP A 314 17.20 14.24 3.81
CA ASP A 314 17.14 14.57 2.38
C ASP A 314 15.98 13.88 1.64
N ASN A 315 15.03 13.28 2.42
CA ASN A 315 13.86 12.55 1.91
C ASN A 315 14.22 11.34 1.00
N ARG A 316 15.40 10.73 1.22
CA ARG A 316 15.89 9.58 0.42
C ARG A 316 15.88 8.25 1.17
N THR A 317 15.55 8.27 2.45
CA THR A 317 15.35 7.06 3.24
C THR A 317 13.94 6.55 3.03
N LEU A 318 13.80 5.34 2.48
CA LEU A 318 12.53 4.64 2.46
C LEU A 318 12.37 3.86 3.77
N PHE A 319 11.38 4.22 4.58
CA PHE A 319 10.97 3.49 5.76
C PHE A 319 9.84 2.52 5.41
N LEU A 320 9.89 1.33 6.00
CA LEU A 320 8.92 0.26 5.78
C LEU A 320 8.38 -0.19 7.14
N THR A 321 7.07 -0.42 7.22
CA THR A 321 6.40 -0.97 8.40
C THR A 321 5.90 -2.39 8.12
N GLY A 322 5.61 -3.17 9.16
CA GLY A 322 5.10 -4.52 8.98
C GLY A 322 4.84 -5.25 10.29
N ALA A 323 5.15 -6.53 10.37
CA ALA A 323 4.90 -7.43 11.49
C ALA A 323 5.63 -7.03 12.78
N GLY A 324 5.19 -5.92 13.40
CA GLY A 324 5.76 -5.35 14.61
C GLY A 324 7.20 -4.86 14.44
N ALA A 325 7.61 -4.48 13.24
CA ALA A 325 8.97 -4.03 12.95
C ALA A 325 8.98 -2.87 11.96
N VAL A 326 10.11 -2.15 11.95
CA VAL A 326 10.40 -1.08 10.99
C VAL A 326 11.73 -1.39 10.30
N TRP A 327 11.78 -1.20 8.99
CA TRP A 327 13.00 -1.30 8.18
C TRP A 327 13.29 0.03 7.51
N SER A 328 14.52 0.21 7.05
CA SER A 328 14.91 1.34 6.22
C SER A 328 15.92 0.95 5.16
N ILE A 329 15.91 1.71 4.07
CA ILE A 329 16.90 1.65 3.00
C ILE A 329 17.11 3.04 2.42
N GLU A 330 18.39 3.40 2.20
CA GLU A 330 18.75 4.62 1.48
C GLU A 330 18.70 4.39 -0.02
N LEU A 331 18.06 5.31 -0.75
CA LEU A 331 17.90 5.23 -2.20
C LEU A 331 18.58 6.40 -2.92
N GLY A 332 18.82 6.22 -4.23
CA GLY A 332 19.34 7.26 -5.12
C GLY A 332 18.31 8.31 -5.53
N VAL A 333 17.05 8.13 -5.12
CA VAL A 333 15.89 8.98 -5.44
C VAL A 333 15.27 9.49 -4.17
N ALA A 334 14.75 10.71 -4.19
CA ALA A 334 13.95 11.25 -3.08
C ALA A 334 12.47 10.86 -3.22
N GLY A 335 11.77 10.80 -2.10
CA GLY A 335 10.31 10.68 -2.09
C GLY A 335 9.62 11.88 -2.75
N ALA A 336 8.39 11.67 -3.22
CA ALA A 336 7.55 12.77 -3.69
C ALA A 336 7.38 13.82 -2.58
N ARG A 337 7.43 15.09 -2.96
CA ARG A 337 7.08 16.19 -2.03
C ARG A 337 5.57 16.20 -1.84
N ARG A 338 5.16 16.29 -0.60
CA ARG A 338 3.75 16.43 -0.21
C ARG A 338 3.39 17.91 -0.10
#